data_01e39208e99029d3210a09fc64b36e0e
#
_entry.id   01e39208e99029d3210a09fc64b36e0e
#
_cell.length_a   1.000
_cell.length_b   1.000
_cell.length_c   1.000
_cell.angle_alpha   90.00
_cell.angle_beta   90.00
_cell.angle_gamma   90.00
#
_symmetry.space_group_name_H-M   'P 1'
#
loop_
_entity.id
_entity.type
_entity.pdbx_description
1 polymer ?
#
loop_
_entity_poly.entity_id
_entity_poly.type
_entity_poly.pdbx_seq_one_letter_code
_entity_poly.pdbx_strand_id
1 'polypeptide(L)'
;IQFHSQNLDKSKMHERLGYYMFRSFGVNTPRSNHALIYINGEYTGLFANTENIDGPYTNEHFDGGGGNLYKEVWPVNSEGSSREEEYFIGGLKTNEELSDVSKAIRFSNLLNDNENEALKDVVNKWIDKDIFLKTLVVDRRIANDDGFMHFYQEYGNYYENHNYFWYEFPDQDKFQLIPWDLDNAFENLIQNVNPVTPIKDKWYETSNNCKGFRFGQFNLKQKSAACDKIIGSYTDYIEDYNTLDQAFQNELYNMSNINSLIDRWSSQIRKAVDDASVLYGENEPSLQEWEYNICLLYTSPS
;
A
#
# COMPACT_ATOMS: atom_id res chain seq x y z
N ILE A 1 4.49 13.42 11.48
CA ILE A 1 5.19 12.24 12.04
C ILE A 1 4.15 11.37 12.72
N GLN A 2 4.14 10.10 12.39
CA GLN A 2 3.31 9.08 13.04
C GLN A 2 4.20 8.02 13.66
N PHE A 3 3.77 7.47 14.78
CA PHE A 3 4.43 6.35 15.44
C PHE A 3 3.51 5.14 15.41
N HIS A 4 3.88 4.13 14.62
CA HIS A 4 3.13 2.88 14.52
C HIS A 4 3.77 1.84 15.44
N SER A 5 2.95 1.18 16.24
CA SER A 5 3.40 0.14 17.18
C SER A 5 3.81 -1.16 16.50
N GLN A 6 3.40 -1.35 15.24
CA GLN A 6 3.68 -2.56 14.45
C GLN A 6 3.30 -3.86 15.21
N ASN A 7 2.11 -3.89 15.80
CA ASN A 7 1.70 -5.00 16.68
C ASN A 7 1.56 -6.32 15.91
N LEU A 8 1.23 -6.28 14.64
CA LEU A 8 1.08 -7.47 13.78
C LEU A 8 2.43 -7.92 13.20
N ASP A 9 3.38 -7.01 13.03
CA ASP A 9 4.71 -7.32 12.52
C ASP A 9 5.70 -7.66 13.65
N LYS A 10 5.88 -8.94 13.91
CA LYS A 10 6.85 -9.42 14.91
C LYS A 10 8.31 -9.15 14.52
N SER A 11 8.59 -8.93 13.23
CA SER A 11 9.94 -8.55 12.77
C SER A 11 10.25 -7.08 13.03
N LYS A 12 9.22 -6.21 13.15
CA LYS A 12 9.30 -4.76 13.21
C LYS A 12 9.95 -4.14 11.96
N MET A 13 9.92 -4.83 10.80
CA MET A 13 10.61 -4.42 9.57
C MET A 13 9.69 -4.09 8.40
N HIS A 14 8.44 -4.58 8.41
CA HIS A 14 7.55 -4.55 7.24
C HIS A 14 7.35 -3.14 6.68
N GLU A 15 6.97 -2.19 7.50
CA GLU A 15 6.79 -0.79 7.05
C GLU A 15 8.08 -0.18 6.52
N ARG A 16 9.18 -0.29 7.27
CA ARG A 16 10.46 0.30 6.88
C ARG A 16 10.95 -0.30 5.56
N LEU A 17 10.87 -1.62 5.41
CA LEU A 17 11.29 -2.32 4.20
C LEU A 17 10.36 -2.03 3.03
N GLY A 18 9.05 -2.13 3.22
CA GLY A 18 8.05 -1.89 2.18
C GLY A 18 8.14 -0.47 1.62
N TYR A 19 8.15 0.55 2.46
CA TYR A 19 8.31 1.94 2.01
C TYR A 19 9.67 2.19 1.34
N TYR A 20 10.73 1.55 1.82
CA TYR A 20 12.04 1.64 1.17
C TYR A 20 11.99 1.05 -0.25
N MET A 21 11.32 -0.09 -0.45
CA MET A 21 11.17 -0.72 -1.77
C MET A 21 10.41 0.17 -2.75
N PHE A 22 9.27 0.72 -2.35
CA PHE A 22 8.51 1.65 -3.18
C PHE A 22 9.34 2.87 -3.60
N ARG A 23 9.94 3.56 -2.64
CA ARG A 23 10.73 4.78 -2.94
C ARG A 23 11.95 4.50 -3.78
N SER A 24 12.66 3.41 -3.51
CA SER A 24 13.85 3.02 -4.30
C SER A 24 13.51 2.67 -5.73
N PHE A 25 12.26 2.26 -6.00
CA PHE A 25 11.76 2.00 -7.35
C PHE A 25 11.07 3.22 -8.00
N GLY A 26 11.12 4.38 -7.34
CA GLY A 26 10.63 5.65 -7.87
C GLY A 26 9.14 5.93 -7.63
N VAL A 27 8.52 5.25 -6.67
CA VAL A 27 7.15 5.52 -6.23
C VAL A 27 7.18 6.39 -4.99
N ASN A 28 6.50 7.54 -5.02
CA ASN A 28 6.38 8.42 -3.86
C ASN A 28 5.58 7.73 -2.75
N THR A 29 6.25 7.44 -1.65
CA THR A 29 5.66 6.89 -0.42
C THR A 29 6.35 7.47 0.80
N PRO A 30 5.76 7.37 1.99
CA PRO A 30 6.36 7.86 3.22
C PRO A 30 7.77 7.35 3.46
N ARG A 31 8.61 8.18 4.08
CA ARG A 31 9.84 7.73 4.71
C ARG A 31 9.48 7.06 6.03
N SER A 32 10.08 5.91 6.33
CA SER A 32 9.89 5.21 7.60
C SER A 32 11.23 4.78 8.18
N ASN A 33 11.37 4.95 9.49
CA ASN A 33 12.51 4.54 10.28
C ASN A 33 12.03 4.01 11.62
N HIS A 34 12.91 3.31 12.33
CA HIS A 34 12.64 2.95 13.72
C HIS A 34 12.90 4.13 14.66
N ALA A 35 12.07 4.25 15.69
CA ALA A 35 12.22 5.22 16.76
C ALA A 35 12.05 4.56 18.15
N LEU A 36 12.94 4.87 19.06
CA LEU A 36 12.81 4.55 20.47
C LEU A 36 12.09 5.69 21.16
N ILE A 37 10.93 5.42 21.73
CA ILE A 37 10.12 6.43 22.40
C ILE A 37 10.36 6.39 23.90
N TYR A 38 10.58 7.56 24.47
CA TYR A 38 10.71 7.79 25.90
C TYR A 38 9.69 8.84 26.34
N ILE A 39 8.90 8.52 27.36
CA ILE A 39 7.94 9.45 27.95
C ILE A 39 8.41 9.76 29.38
N ASN A 40 8.65 11.01 29.68
CA ASN A 40 9.17 11.46 30.99
C ASN A 40 10.49 10.76 31.39
N GLY A 41 11.30 10.35 30.41
CA GLY A 41 12.56 9.65 30.63
C GLY A 41 12.45 8.14 30.76
N GLU A 42 11.24 7.59 30.74
CA GLU A 42 10.99 6.14 30.76
C GLU A 42 10.81 5.61 29.33
N TYR A 43 11.49 4.49 29.02
CA TYR A 43 11.37 3.84 27.72
C TYR A 43 9.96 3.28 27.54
N THR A 44 9.31 3.68 26.43
CA THR A 44 7.91 3.34 26.13
C THR A 44 7.81 2.28 25.05
N GLY A 45 8.82 2.11 24.19
CA GLY A 45 8.81 1.07 23.17
C GLY A 45 9.53 1.44 21.89
N LEU A 46 9.59 0.47 21.01
CA LEU A 46 10.10 0.59 19.64
C LEU A 46 8.92 0.76 18.67
N PHE A 47 8.98 1.83 17.87
CA PHE A 47 7.92 2.18 16.93
C PHE A 47 8.48 2.38 15.52
N ALA A 48 7.68 2.17 14.49
CA ALA A 48 7.95 2.77 13.20
C ALA A 48 7.62 4.26 13.28
N ASN A 49 8.60 5.09 12.93
CA ASN A 49 8.44 6.54 12.76
C ASN A 49 8.24 6.81 11.29
N THR A 50 6.99 6.90 10.89
CA THR A 50 6.57 7.02 9.49
C THR A 50 6.08 8.45 9.21
N GLU A 51 6.43 8.97 8.04
CA GLU A 51 5.96 10.26 7.57
C GLU A 51 4.43 10.28 7.53
N ASN A 52 3.85 11.35 8.05
CA ASN A 52 2.41 11.57 7.89
C ASN A 52 2.12 12.03 6.47
N ILE A 53 1.16 11.40 5.81
CA ILE A 53 0.71 11.81 4.48
C ILE A 53 -0.29 12.96 4.68
N ASP A 54 0.19 14.19 4.52
CA ASP A 54 -0.51 15.45 4.75
C ASP A 54 -0.02 16.56 3.81
N GLY A 55 -0.41 17.82 4.04
CA GLY A 55 0.04 18.97 3.25
C GLY A 55 1.57 19.13 3.21
N PRO A 56 2.31 19.10 4.35
CA PRO A 56 3.78 19.05 4.35
C PRO A 56 4.38 17.94 3.49
N TYR A 57 3.81 16.71 3.56
CA TYR A 57 4.25 15.60 2.72
C TYR A 57 4.06 15.90 1.23
N THR A 58 2.88 16.39 0.84
CA THR A 58 2.62 16.70 -0.58
C THR A 58 3.54 17.81 -1.11
N ASN A 59 3.86 18.81 -0.29
CA ASN A 59 4.79 19.87 -0.64
C ASN A 59 6.23 19.39 -0.83
N GLU A 60 6.65 18.37 -0.08
CA GLU A 60 8.00 17.79 -0.17
C GLU A 60 8.17 16.83 -1.33
N HIS A 61 7.14 16.00 -1.59
CA HIS A 61 7.25 14.85 -2.50
C HIS A 61 6.67 15.07 -3.89
N PHE A 62 5.92 16.16 -4.11
CA PHE A 62 5.32 16.47 -5.40
C PHE A 62 5.65 17.90 -5.84
N ASP A 63 6.02 18.05 -7.09
CA ASP A 63 6.27 19.37 -7.69
C ASP A 63 5.00 20.23 -7.59
N GLY A 64 5.16 21.40 -6.99
CA GLY A 64 4.07 22.35 -6.76
C GLY A 64 3.25 22.11 -5.49
N GLY A 65 3.24 20.92 -4.90
CA GLY A 65 2.47 20.65 -3.69
C GLY A 65 1.01 21.14 -3.76
N GLY A 66 0.36 21.34 -2.61
CA GLY A 66 -0.92 22.07 -2.52
C GLY A 66 -2.15 21.43 -3.16
N GLY A 67 -2.00 20.26 -3.79
CA GLY A 67 -3.12 19.50 -4.36
C GLY A 67 -3.98 18.83 -3.29
N ASN A 68 -5.13 18.32 -3.73
CA ASN A 68 -5.99 17.53 -2.85
C ASN A 68 -5.39 16.15 -2.57
N LEU A 69 -5.55 15.74 -1.33
CA LEU A 69 -5.14 14.42 -0.85
C LEU A 69 -6.39 13.71 -0.33
N TYR A 70 -6.65 12.51 -0.84
CA TYR A 70 -7.81 11.69 -0.46
C TYR A 70 -7.33 10.40 0.20
N LYS A 71 -7.85 10.06 1.37
CA LYS A 71 -7.58 8.79 2.04
C LYS A 71 -8.71 7.80 1.76
N GLU A 72 -8.35 6.63 1.22
CA GLU A 72 -9.26 5.50 0.99
C GLU A 72 -10.52 5.87 0.18
N VAL A 73 -10.33 6.70 -0.82
CA VAL A 73 -11.38 7.13 -1.74
C VAL A 73 -11.10 6.57 -3.12
N TRP A 74 -11.67 5.42 -3.44
CA TRP A 74 -11.52 4.83 -4.78
C TRP A 74 -12.49 5.52 -5.75
N PRO A 75 -12.03 5.96 -6.94
CA PRO A 75 -12.82 6.84 -7.83
C PRO A 75 -14.14 6.24 -8.33
N VAL A 76 -14.25 4.92 -8.39
CA VAL A 76 -15.50 4.20 -8.73
C VAL A 76 -15.82 3.18 -7.67
N ASN A 77 -17.08 2.78 -7.56
CA ASN A 77 -17.46 1.68 -6.68
C ASN A 77 -17.12 0.32 -7.33
N SER A 78 -17.30 -0.76 -6.61
CA SER A 78 -16.99 -2.12 -7.09
C SER A 78 -17.85 -2.61 -8.26
N GLU A 79 -18.86 -1.86 -8.66
CA GLU A 79 -19.66 -2.11 -9.85
C GLU A 79 -19.26 -1.21 -11.03
N GLY A 80 -18.22 -0.37 -10.83
CA GLY A 80 -17.70 0.54 -11.84
C GLY A 80 -18.49 1.85 -12.00
N SER A 81 -19.42 2.13 -11.08
CA SER A 81 -20.22 3.36 -11.09
C SER A 81 -19.49 4.52 -10.41
N SER A 82 -19.77 5.74 -10.85
CA SER A 82 -19.24 6.96 -10.24
C SER A 82 -19.64 7.10 -8.78
N ARG A 83 -18.84 7.88 -8.05
CA ARG A 83 -19.07 8.23 -6.65
C ARG A 83 -19.68 9.63 -6.54
N GLU A 84 -20.49 9.84 -5.52
CA GLU A 84 -21.07 11.13 -5.19
C GLU A 84 -20.03 12.08 -4.56
N GLU A 85 -20.32 13.39 -4.59
CA GLU A 85 -19.42 14.43 -4.10
C GLU A 85 -19.07 14.25 -2.61
N GLU A 86 -20.03 13.89 -1.80
CA GLU A 86 -19.85 13.67 -0.36
C GLU A 86 -18.85 12.54 -0.05
N TYR A 87 -18.74 11.56 -0.92
CA TYR A 87 -17.75 10.48 -0.77
C TYR A 87 -16.32 11.01 -0.89
N PHE A 88 -16.07 11.91 -1.85
CA PHE A 88 -14.77 12.54 -2.02
C PHE A 88 -14.46 13.52 -0.89
N ILE A 89 -15.42 14.34 -0.51
CA ILE A 89 -15.27 15.29 0.62
C ILE A 89 -14.95 14.53 1.91
N GLY A 90 -15.61 13.41 2.18
CA GLY A 90 -15.37 12.57 3.36
C GLY A 90 -13.96 12.02 3.47
N GLY A 91 -13.29 11.76 2.34
CA GLY A 91 -11.91 11.26 2.29
C GLY A 91 -10.83 12.34 2.20
N LEU A 92 -11.21 13.62 2.00
CA LEU A 92 -10.27 14.73 1.83
C LEU A 92 -9.41 14.95 3.07
N LYS A 93 -8.09 15.16 2.89
CA LYS A 93 -7.08 15.34 3.96
C LYS A 93 -6.25 16.61 3.79
N THR A 94 -6.44 17.34 2.71
CA THR A 94 -5.89 18.68 2.45
C THR A 94 -6.97 19.53 1.79
N ASN A 95 -6.85 20.85 1.91
CA ASN A 95 -7.82 21.80 1.32
C ASN A 95 -9.28 21.57 1.77
N GLU A 96 -9.48 21.00 2.93
CA GLU A 96 -10.79 20.62 3.49
C GLU A 96 -11.74 21.83 3.60
N GLU A 97 -11.21 23.05 3.84
CA GLU A 97 -12.01 24.28 3.93
C GLU A 97 -12.61 24.69 2.58
N LEU A 98 -11.90 24.38 1.48
CA LEU A 98 -12.37 24.69 0.12
C LEU A 98 -13.37 23.66 -0.38
N SER A 99 -13.16 22.39 0.00
CA SER A 99 -13.95 21.22 -0.39
C SER A 99 -14.19 21.12 -1.90
N ASP A 100 -13.24 21.64 -2.73
CA ASP A 100 -13.35 21.53 -4.19
C ASP A 100 -12.80 20.17 -4.64
N VAL A 101 -13.73 19.24 -4.87
CA VAL A 101 -13.46 17.89 -5.35
C VAL A 101 -13.89 17.68 -6.81
N SER A 102 -14.12 18.78 -7.54
CA SER A 102 -14.67 18.76 -8.91
C SER A 102 -13.84 17.93 -9.89
N LYS A 103 -12.52 17.92 -9.74
CA LYS A 103 -11.60 17.12 -10.57
C LYS A 103 -11.76 15.61 -10.27
N ALA A 104 -11.89 15.22 -9.01
CA ALA A 104 -12.14 13.83 -8.61
C ALA A 104 -13.51 13.35 -9.13
N ILE A 105 -14.55 14.15 -9.02
CA ILE A 105 -15.88 13.87 -9.59
C ILE A 105 -15.79 13.69 -11.10
N ARG A 106 -15.09 14.59 -11.80
CA ARG A 106 -14.91 14.50 -13.26
C ARG A 106 -14.19 13.21 -13.65
N PHE A 107 -13.13 12.83 -12.93
CA PHE A 107 -12.43 11.57 -13.19
C PHE A 107 -13.35 10.37 -12.95
N SER A 108 -14.06 10.34 -11.83
CA SER A 108 -15.05 9.31 -11.49
C SER A 108 -16.12 9.13 -12.60
N ASN A 109 -16.68 10.23 -13.10
CA ASN A 109 -17.66 10.19 -14.17
C ASN A 109 -17.06 9.66 -15.48
N LEU A 110 -15.85 10.10 -15.84
CA LEU A 110 -15.17 9.58 -17.02
C LEU A 110 -14.90 8.08 -16.94
N LEU A 111 -14.53 7.56 -15.77
CA LEU A 111 -14.41 6.12 -15.56
C LEU A 111 -15.74 5.40 -15.70
N ASN A 112 -16.83 5.98 -15.17
CA ASN A 112 -18.18 5.41 -15.29
C ASN A 112 -18.65 5.33 -16.75
N ASP A 113 -18.45 6.41 -17.50
CA ASP A 113 -19.05 6.64 -18.82
C ASP A 113 -18.27 5.97 -19.97
N ASN A 114 -17.07 5.44 -19.70
CA ASN A 114 -16.22 4.83 -20.71
C ASN A 114 -15.96 3.35 -20.46
N GLU A 115 -15.71 2.61 -21.56
CA GLU A 115 -15.42 1.17 -21.59
C GLU A 115 -14.31 0.89 -22.61
N ASN A 116 -13.66 -0.27 -22.48
CA ASN A 116 -12.64 -0.77 -23.41
C ASN A 116 -11.51 0.24 -23.67
N GLU A 117 -11.18 0.50 -24.94
CA GLU A 117 -10.08 1.40 -25.32
C GLU A 117 -10.31 2.84 -24.83
N ALA A 118 -11.55 3.35 -24.89
CA ALA A 118 -11.86 4.69 -24.38
C ALA A 118 -11.62 4.80 -22.87
N LEU A 119 -11.89 3.74 -22.11
CA LEU A 119 -11.58 3.68 -20.69
C LEU A 119 -10.06 3.70 -20.44
N LYS A 120 -9.29 2.94 -21.21
CA LYS A 120 -7.82 2.95 -21.12
C LYS A 120 -7.23 4.32 -21.40
N ASP A 121 -7.75 5.02 -22.42
CA ASP A 121 -7.33 6.38 -22.74
C ASP A 121 -7.60 7.34 -21.59
N VAL A 122 -8.75 7.21 -20.91
CA VAL A 122 -9.07 7.97 -19.71
C VAL A 122 -8.05 7.66 -18.61
N VAL A 123 -7.86 6.39 -18.28
CA VAL A 123 -6.95 5.97 -17.20
C VAL A 123 -5.53 6.45 -17.47
N ASN A 124 -4.99 6.25 -18.67
CA ASN A 124 -3.63 6.67 -19.04
C ASN A 124 -3.45 8.20 -19.05
N LYS A 125 -4.51 8.95 -19.32
CA LYS A 125 -4.47 10.42 -19.23
C LYS A 125 -4.41 10.88 -17.78
N TRP A 126 -5.19 10.25 -16.90
CA TRP A 126 -5.39 10.69 -15.51
C TRP A 126 -4.42 10.07 -14.51
N ILE A 127 -3.79 8.96 -14.86
CA ILE A 127 -2.81 8.26 -14.01
C ILE A 127 -1.52 8.05 -14.83
N ASP A 128 -0.38 8.30 -14.21
CA ASP A 128 0.90 8.00 -14.84
C ASP A 128 1.12 6.48 -14.93
N LYS A 129 1.15 5.95 -16.16
CA LYS A 129 1.26 4.51 -16.41
C LYS A 129 2.51 3.90 -15.79
N ASP A 130 3.67 4.56 -15.94
CA ASP A 130 4.94 4.02 -15.47
C ASP A 130 4.97 3.93 -13.94
N ILE A 131 4.54 5.00 -13.27
CA ILE A 131 4.47 5.04 -11.81
C ILE A 131 3.45 4.03 -11.27
N PHE A 132 2.29 3.88 -11.93
CA PHE A 132 1.29 2.93 -11.48
C PHE A 132 1.74 1.48 -11.65
N LEU A 133 2.37 1.13 -12.78
CA LEU A 133 2.95 -0.20 -12.99
C LEU A 133 4.07 -0.51 -12.00
N LYS A 134 4.94 0.45 -11.68
CA LYS A 134 5.93 0.30 -10.61
C LYS A 134 5.28 0.06 -9.25
N THR A 135 4.18 0.78 -8.98
CA THR A 135 3.40 0.58 -7.75
C THR A 135 2.85 -0.86 -7.68
N LEU A 136 2.27 -1.37 -8.78
CA LEU A 136 1.79 -2.74 -8.86
C LEU A 136 2.90 -3.78 -8.66
N VAL A 137 4.07 -3.56 -9.28
CA VAL A 137 5.24 -4.47 -9.14
C VAL A 137 5.65 -4.59 -7.67
N VAL A 138 5.89 -3.46 -7.02
CA VAL A 138 6.35 -3.49 -5.61
C VAL A 138 5.28 -4.10 -4.71
N ASP A 139 4.04 -3.64 -4.83
CA ASP A 139 2.91 -4.12 -4.05
C ASP A 139 2.76 -5.65 -4.09
N ARG A 140 2.84 -6.23 -5.29
CA ARG A 140 2.74 -7.67 -5.46
C ARG A 140 3.98 -8.44 -5.00
N ARG A 141 5.16 -7.88 -5.17
CA ARG A 141 6.40 -8.52 -4.72
C ARG A 141 6.57 -8.57 -3.21
N ILE A 142 6.10 -7.55 -2.51
CA ILE A 142 6.11 -7.55 -1.04
C ILE A 142 4.87 -8.23 -0.44
N ALA A 143 3.98 -8.80 -1.28
CA ALA A 143 2.70 -9.39 -0.87
C ALA A 143 1.94 -8.47 0.10
N ASN A 144 1.68 -7.24 -0.34
CA ASN A 144 0.92 -6.26 0.46
C ASN A 144 -0.57 -6.64 0.43
N ASP A 145 -0.93 -7.66 1.17
CA ASP A 145 -2.23 -8.31 1.10
C ASP A 145 -3.34 -7.61 1.91
N ASP A 146 -3.10 -6.41 2.39
CA ASP A 146 -4.10 -5.49 2.96
C ASP A 146 -4.12 -4.13 2.22
N GLY A 147 -3.55 -4.10 1.01
CA GLY A 147 -3.41 -2.88 0.24
C GLY A 147 -4.52 -2.65 -0.80
N PHE A 148 -4.30 -1.64 -1.63
CA PHE A 148 -5.24 -1.16 -2.66
C PHE A 148 -5.64 -2.21 -3.72
N MET A 149 -4.92 -3.33 -3.81
CA MET A 149 -5.23 -4.42 -4.75
C MET A 149 -6.30 -5.39 -4.23
N HIS A 150 -6.71 -5.26 -2.96
CA HIS A 150 -7.66 -6.15 -2.32
C HIS A 150 -9.05 -5.55 -2.25
N PHE A 151 -9.96 -6.05 -3.09
CA PHE A 151 -11.38 -5.68 -3.08
C PHE A 151 -12.18 -6.73 -2.31
N TYR A 152 -12.38 -6.53 -1.03
CA TYR A 152 -13.14 -7.45 -0.19
C TYR A 152 -14.32 -6.77 0.53
N GLN A 153 -15.31 -7.58 0.88
CA GLN A 153 -16.53 -7.13 1.56
C GLN A 153 -16.34 -7.28 3.07
N GLU A 154 -16.08 -6.19 3.75
CA GLU A 154 -16.00 -6.14 5.21
C GLU A 154 -17.37 -5.76 5.79
N TYR A 155 -17.91 -4.65 5.33
CA TYR A 155 -19.24 -4.16 5.73
C TYR A 155 -20.08 -3.79 4.51
N GLY A 156 -21.40 -3.98 4.63
CA GLY A 156 -22.32 -3.59 3.55
C GLY A 156 -22.31 -4.54 2.34
N ASN A 157 -22.62 -4.00 1.17
CA ASN A 157 -22.79 -4.76 -0.08
C ASN A 157 -21.67 -4.55 -1.10
N TYR A 158 -20.78 -3.60 -0.87
CA TYR A 158 -19.72 -3.24 -1.80
C TYR A 158 -18.42 -3.94 -1.42
N TYR A 159 -17.56 -4.14 -2.43
CA TYR A 159 -16.18 -4.57 -2.25
C TYR A 159 -15.32 -3.32 -2.26
N GLU A 160 -14.56 -3.10 -1.22
CA GLU A 160 -13.71 -1.92 -1.06
C GLU A 160 -12.27 -2.35 -0.82
N ASN A 161 -11.36 -1.48 -1.16
CA ASN A 161 -9.92 -1.64 -0.95
C ASN A 161 -9.44 -0.61 0.07
N HIS A 162 -8.28 -0.88 0.71
CA HIS A 162 -7.80 -0.14 1.85
C HIS A 162 -6.34 0.28 1.70
N ASN A 163 -5.85 1.06 2.65
CA ASN A 163 -4.44 1.37 2.86
C ASN A 163 -3.77 2.09 1.68
N TYR A 164 -4.39 3.16 1.22
CA TYR A 164 -3.84 4.04 0.19
C TYR A 164 -4.33 5.48 0.35
N PHE A 165 -3.62 6.38 -0.34
CA PHE A 165 -4.08 7.74 -0.63
C PHE A 165 -4.03 7.98 -2.14
N TRP A 166 -4.84 8.94 -2.62
CA TRP A 166 -4.69 9.56 -3.91
C TRP A 166 -4.26 11.00 -3.76
N TYR A 167 -3.20 11.39 -4.46
CA TYR A 167 -2.83 12.79 -4.62
C TYR A 167 -3.32 13.30 -5.95
N GLU A 168 -4.09 14.40 -5.93
CA GLU A 168 -4.60 15.12 -7.08
C GLU A 168 -3.65 16.27 -7.39
N PHE A 169 -3.02 16.25 -8.57
CA PHE A 169 -2.14 17.34 -9.00
C PHE A 169 -2.96 18.62 -9.27
N PRO A 170 -2.60 19.79 -8.67
CA PRO A 170 -3.42 21.01 -8.78
C PRO A 170 -3.49 21.51 -10.22
N ASP A 171 -2.40 21.49 -10.96
CA ASP A 171 -2.28 22.07 -12.30
C ASP A 171 -2.44 21.07 -13.44
N GLN A 172 -2.79 19.83 -13.15
CA GLN A 172 -2.91 18.76 -14.13
C GLN A 172 -4.17 17.94 -13.89
N ASP A 173 -4.71 17.37 -14.96
CA ASP A 173 -5.74 16.32 -14.86
C ASP A 173 -5.09 14.98 -14.54
N LYS A 174 -4.44 14.89 -13.37
CA LYS A 174 -3.72 13.70 -12.94
C LYS A 174 -3.88 13.40 -11.47
N PHE A 175 -3.85 12.09 -11.16
CA PHE A 175 -3.77 11.54 -9.83
C PHE A 175 -2.59 10.59 -9.70
N GLN A 176 -2.02 10.50 -8.51
CA GLN A 176 -1.03 9.48 -8.16
C GLN A 176 -1.45 8.74 -6.90
N LEU A 177 -1.41 7.41 -6.96
CA LEU A 177 -1.63 6.54 -5.81
C LEU A 177 -0.41 6.56 -4.90
N ILE A 178 -0.65 6.60 -3.59
CA ILE A 178 0.37 6.52 -2.54
C ILE A 178 -0.01 5.35 -1.64
N PRO A 179 0.71 4.23 -1.67
CA PRO A 179 0.50 3.13 -0.73
C PRO A 179 0.71 3.57 0.72
N TRP A 180 -0.09 3.02 1.62
CA TRP A 180 -0.10 3.31 3.04
C TRP A 180 -0.24 2.04 3.87
N ASP A 181 0.19 2.05 5.15
CA ASP A 181 0.02 0.99 6.13
C ASP A 181 0.51 -0.39 5.66
N LEU A 182 1.83 -0.55 5.63
CA LEU A 182 2.49 -1.74 5.07
C LEU A 182 2.85 -2.79 6.15
N ASP A 183 2.26 -2.72 7.33
CA ASP A 183 2.56 -3.65 8.42
C ASP A 183 2.09 -5.10 8.12
N ASN A 184 1.10 -5.26 7.26
CA ASN A 184 0.62 -6.53 6.74
C ASN A 184 1.33 -7.04 5.47
N ALA A 185 2.36 -6.34 4.99
CA ALA A 185 3.18 -6.83 3.88
C ALA A 185 4.10 -7.99 4.33
N PHE A 186 4.64 -8.76 3.37
CA PHE A 186 5.60 -9.87 3.56
C PHE A 186 5.07 -11.12 4.28
N GLU A 187 3.91 -11.11 4.91
CA GLU A 187 3.39 -12.23 5.68
C GLU A 187 3.08 -13.47 4.83
N ASN A 188 2.39 -13.28 3.71
CA ASN A 188 1.98 -14.39 2.85
C ASN A 188 3.10 -15.01 2.01
N LEU A 189 4.23 -14.34 1.86
CA LEU A 189 5.38 -14.88 1.15
C LEU A 189 5.94 -16.13 1.82
N ILE A 190 5.77 -16.25 3.12
CA ILE A 190 6.49 -17.22 3.93
C ILE A 190 5.57 -18.23 4.59
N GLN A 191 4.47 -17.78 5.17
CA GLN A 191 3.66 -18.59 6.06
C GLN A 191 2.18 -18.69 5.66
N ASN A 192 1.73 -17.90 4.70
CA ASN A 192 0.32 -17.78 4.35
C ASN A 192 -0.57 -17.48 5.58
N VAL A 193 -0.09 -16.61 6.45
CA VAL A 193 -0.72 -16.26 7.73
C VAL A 193 -1.13 -14.78 7.81
N ASN A 194 -1.15 -14.08 6.69
CA ASN A 194 -1.61 -12.69 6.65
C ASN A 194 -3.02 -12.59 7.26
N PRO A 195 -3.27 -11.61 8.13
CA PRO A 195 -4.60 -11.38 8.72
C PRO A 195 -5.66 -11.03 7.68
N VAL A 196 -5.25 -10.56 6.50
CA VAL A 196 -6.15 -10.28 5.38
C VAL A 196 -6.10 -11.42 4.35
N THR A 197 -7.07 -11.48 3.49
CA THR A 197 -7.19 -12.50 2.45
C THR A 197 -6.25 -12.21 1.28
N PRO A 198 -5.33 -13.13 0.92
CA PRO A 198 -4.46 -12.94 -0.24
C PRO A 198 -5.26 -12.92 -1.54
N ILE A 199 -4.70 -12.34 -2.60
CA ILE A 199 -5.29 -12.37 -3.95
C ILE A 199 -5.22 -13.81 -4.47
N LYS A 200 -6.39 -14.39 -4.81
CA LYS A 200 -6.49 -15.73 -5.37
C LYS A 200 -5.86 -15.82 -6.76
N ASP A 201 -6.12 -14.81 -7.58
CA ASP A 201 -5.67 -14.75 -8.97
C ASP A 201 -4.35 -13.98 -9.06
N LYS A 202 -3.64 -14.12 -10.17
CA LYS A 202 -2.67 -13.10 -10.53
C LYS A 202 -3.42 -11.78 -10.72
N TRP A 203 -2.78 -10.65 -10.41
CA TRP A 203 -3.45 -9.35 -10.42
C TRP A 203 -4.18 -9.01 -11.73
N TYR A 204 -3.74 -9.59 -12.85
CA TYR A 204 -4.31 -9.39 -14.20
C TYR A 204 -5.31 -10.47 -14.63
N GLU A 205 -5.60 -11.44 -13.78
CA GLU A 205 -6.57 -12.52 -14.03
C GLU A 205 -7.87 -12.24 -13.27
N THR A 206 -8.96 -12.87 -13.72
CA THR A 206 -10.26 -12.75 -13.07
C THR A 206 -10.81 -14.11 -12.67
N SER A 207 -11.39 -14.18 -11.48
CA SER A 207 -12.16 -15.34 -11.01
C SER A 207 -13.65 -15.04 -11.03
N ASN A 208 -14.44 -16.10 -11.20
CA ASN A 208 -15.88 -16.09 -11.05
C ASN A 208 -16.61 -15.04 -11.92
N ASN A 209 -16.04 -14.73 -13.11
CA ASN A 209 -16.57 -13.70 -14.02
C ASN A 209 -16.83 -12.36 -13.30
N CYS A 210 -15.88 -11.90 -12.51
CA CYS A 210 -15.97 -10.68 -11.72
C CYS A 210 -17.10 -10.64 -10.66
N LYS A 211 -17.71 -11.77 -10.37
CA LYS A 211 -18.64 -11.88 -9.24
C LYS A 211 -17.86 -12.17 -7.96
N GLY A 212 -18.40 -11.69 -6.83
CA GLY A 212 -17.80 -11.98 -5.55
C GLY A 212 -17.69 -13.48 -5.25
N PHE A 213 -16.56 -13.89 -4.67
CA PHE A 213 -16.27 -15.25 -4.23
C PHE A 213 -15.61 -15.22 -2.84
N ARG A 214 -15.62 -16.35 -2.14
CA ARG A 214 -14.97 -16.46 -0.83
C ARG A 214 -13.60 -17.12 -0.99
N PHE A 215 -12.60 -16.55 -0.33
CA PHE A 215 -11.23 -17.05 -0.41
C PHE A 215 -10.42 -16.65 0.82
N GLY A 216 -9.28 -17.33 1.04
CA GLY A 216 -8.29 -17.04 2.07
C GLY A 216 -8.65 -17.54 3.46
N GLN A 217 -7.78 -17.25 4.41
CA GLN A 217 -7.84 -17.74 5.78
C GLN A 217 -9.13 -17.31 6.50
N PHE A 218 -9.56 -16.07 6.34
CA PHE A 218 -10.78 -15.54 6.94
C PHE A 218 -12.03 -15.78 6.11
N ASN A 219 -11.89 -16.47 4.96
CA ASN A 219 -13.00 -16.77 4.06
C ASN A 219 -13.83 -15.51 3.70
N LEU A 220 -13.15 -14.39 3.54
CA LEU A 220 -13.77 -13.12 3.17
C LEU A 220 -14.31 -13.20 1.73
N LYS A 221 -15.41 -12.52 1.50
CA LYS A 221 -15.95 -12.36 0.16
C LYS A 221 -15.20 -11.25 -0.55
N GLN A 222 -14.64 -11.55 -1.73
CA GLN A 222 -13.80 -10.63 -2.48
C GLN A 222 -14.07 -10.68 -3.97
N LYS A 223 -13.54 -9.71 -4.73
CA LYS A 223 -13.49 -9.66 -6.20
C LYS A 223 -12.03 -9.65 -6.66
N SER A 224 -11.78 -10.17 -7.86
CA SER A 224 -10.47 -10.04 -8.51
C SER A 224 -10.15 -8.57 -8.80
N ALA A 225 -8.92 -8.14 -8.54
CA ALA A 225 -8.46 -6.78 -8.79
C ALA A 225 -8.63 -6.34 -10.26
N ALA A 226 -8.36 -7.25 -11.20
CA ALA A 226 -8.56 -7.02 -12.64
C ALA A 226 -10.01 -6.71 -13.05
N CYS A 227 -10.97 -6.87 -12.14
CA CYS A 227 -12.37 -6.49 -12.37
C CYS A 227 -12.66 -5.00 -12.08
N ASP A 228 -11.72 -4.31 -11.45
CA ASP A 228 -11.79 -2.87 -11.24
C ASP A 228 -11.48 -2.12 -12.54
N LYS A 229 -12.13 -0.98 -12.76
CA LYS A 229 -11.97 -0.20 -14.00
C LYS A 229 -10.55 0.37 -14.16
N ILE A 230 -9.91 0.79 -13.08
CA ILE A 230 -8.53 1.32 -13.12
C ILE A 230 -7.55 0.17 -13.30
N ILE A 231 -7.56 -0.81 -12.40
CA ILE A 231 -6.62 -1.93 -12.42
C ILE A 231 -6.81 -2.77 -13.69
N GLY A 232 -8.06 -3.05 -14.06
CA GLY A 232 -8.40 -3.78 -15.29
C GLY A 232 -7.87 -3.13 -16.56
N SER A 233 -7.81 -1.79 -16.60
CA SER A 233 -7.23 -1.05 -17.74
C SER A 233 -5.72 -1.28 -17.91
N TYR A 234 -5.02 -1.75 -16.87
CA TYR A 234 -3.58 -2.06 -16.94
C TYR A 234 -3.28 -3.51 -17.31
N THR A 235 -4.28 -4.39 -17.39
CA THR A 235 -4.04 -5.82 -17.68
C THR A 235 -3.39 -6.07 -19.04
N ASP A 236 -3.60 -5.17 -20.02
CA ASP A 236 -2.96 -5.25 -21.34
C ASP A 236 -1.48 -4.86 -21.32
N TYR A 237 -1.00 -4.21 -20.25
CA TYR A 237 0.40 -3.83 -20.08
C TYR A 237 1.23 -4.89 -19.32
N ILE A 238 0.83 -6.14 -19.37
CA ILE A 238 1.50 -7.23 -18.65
C ILE A 238 2.97 -7.42 -19.08
N GLU A 239 3.31 -7.13 -20.32
CA GLU A 239 4.70 -7.19 -20.80
C GLU A 239 5.55 -6.07 -20.21
N ASP A 240 5.01 -4.83 -20.14
CA ASP A 240 5.66 -3.71 -19.46
C ASP A 240 5.84 -4.01 -17.97
N TYR A 241 4.78 -4.54 -17.31
CA TYR A 241 4.84 -4.98 -15.92
C TYR A 241 5.93 -6.03 -15.70
N ASN A 242 6.01 -7.07 -16.52
CA ASN A 242 7.02 -8.12 -16.40
C ASN A 242 8.45 -7.57 -16.59
N THR A 243 8.62 -6.59 -17.46
CA THR A 243 9.90 -5.92 -17.68
C THR A 243 10.32 -5.14 -16.43
N LEU A 244 9.41 -4.36 -15.86
CA LEU A 244 9.64 -3.63 -14.62
C LEU A 244 9.86 -4.56 -13.42
N ASP A 245 9.13 -5.66 -13.36
CA ASP A 245 9.27 -6.66 -12.32
C ASP A 245 10.66 -7.33 -12.34
N GLN A 246 11.17 -7.67 -13.52
CA GLN A 246 12.53 -8.19 -13.67
C GLN A 246 13.58 -7.15 -13.26
N ALA A 247 13.40 -5.89 -13.63
CA ALA A 247 14.29 -4.81 -13.21
C ALA A 247 14.28 -4.65 -11.69
N PHE A 248 13.10 -4.62 -11.07
CA PHE A 248 12.93 -4.53 -9.62
C PHE A 248 13.63 -5.67 -8.89
N GLN A 249 13.45 -6.93 -9.33
CA GLN A 249 14.10 -8.08 -8.75
C GLN A 249 15.63 -8.03 -8.88
N ASN A 250 16.13 -7.67 -10.05
CA ASN A 250 17.57 -7.64 -10.30
C ASN A 250 18.28 -6.52 -9.52
N GLU A 251 17.66 -5.37 -9.41
CA GLU A 251 18.30 -4.18 -8.84
C GLU A 251 18.03 -4.01 -7.33
N LEU A 252 16.81 -4.27 -6.88
CA LEU A 252 16.37 -3.93 -5.53
C LEU A 252 15.92 -5.14 -4.71
N TYR A 253 15.03 -5.98 -5.26
CA TYR A 253 14.40 -7.07 -4.53
C TYR A 253 15.13 -8.40 -4.77
N ASN A 254 16.41 -8.43 -4.42
CA ASN A 254 17.25 -9.61 -4.48
C ASN A 254 17.88 -9.94 -3.13
N MET A 255 18.26 -11.20 -2.94
CA MET A 255 18.79 -11.72 -1.68
C MET A 255 19.94 -10.87 -1.11
N SER A 256 20.87 -10.42 -1.95
CA SER A 256 22.04 -9.66 -1.49
C SER A 256 21.63 -8.31 -0.90
N ASN A 257 20.74 -7.59 -1.59
CA ASN A 257 20.30 -6.27 -1.15
C ASN A 257 19.38 -6.37 0.08
N ILE A 258 18.39 -7.26 0.04
CA ILE A 258 17.46 -7.47 1.16
C ILE A 258 18.22 -7.88 2.42
N ASN A 259 19.12 -8.86 2.34
CA ASN A 259 19.89 -9.30 3.50
C ASN A 259 20.74 -8.16 4.08
N SER A 260 21.41 -7.37 3.22
CA SER A 260 22.19 -6.22 3.67
C SER A 260 21.34 -5.16 4.41
N LEU A 261 20.11 -4.92 3.96
CA LEU A 261 19.18 -4.00 4.61
C LEU A 261 18.73 -4.55 5.97
N ILE A 262 18.30 -5.80 5.99
CA ILE A 262 17.81 -6.46 7.21
C ILE A 262 18.93 -6.54 8.24
N ASP A 263 20.14 -6.98 7.89
CA ASP A 263 21.30 -7.06 8.78
C ASP A 263 21.61 -5.71 9.43
N ARG A 264 21.66 -4.67 8.59
CA ARG A 264 21.92 -3.31 9.06
C ARG A 264 20.85 -2.79 10.01
N TRP A 265 19.57 -2.98 9.69
CA TRP A 265 18.48 -2.44 10.48
C TRP A 265 18.19 -3.27 11.73
N SER A 266 18.30 -4.60 11.65
CA SER A 266 18.13 -5.47 12.81
C SER A 266 19.20 -5.22 13.87
N SER A 267 20.45 -4.98 13.45
CA SER A 267 21.53 -4.62 14.39
C SER A 267 21.25 -3.31 15.15
N GLN A 268 20.53 -2.36 14.53
CA GLN A 268 20.17 -1.09 15.15
C GLN A 268 19.13 -1.23 16.26
N ILE A 269 18.18 -2.17 16.11
CA ILE A 269 17.00 -2.26 17.00
C ILE A 269 17.02 -3.45 17.93
N ARG A 270 17.96 -4.39 17.79
CA ARG A 270 18.02 -5.62 18.57
C ARG A 270 17.88 -5.38 20.07
N LYS A 271 18.66 -4.42 20.62
CA LYS A 271 18.59 -4.11 22.05
C LYS A 271 17.23 -3.51 22.44
N ALA A 272 16.65 -2.69 21.58
CA ALA A 272 15.35 -2.08 21.85
C ALA A 272 14.21 -3.12 21.87
N VAL A 273 14.28 -4.13 20.99
CA VAL A 273 13.33 -5.26 20.98
C VAL A 273 13.47 -6.07 22.27
N ASP A 274 14.70 -6.38 22.70
CA ASP A 274 14.96 -7.11 23.95
C ASP A 274 14.42 -6.34 25.17
N ASP A 275 14.73 -5.04 25.26
CA ASP A 275 14.23 -4.17 26.34
C ASP A 275 12.68 -4.11 26.32
N ALA A 276 12.05 -3.98 25.15
CA ALA A 276 10.58 -3.94 25.02
C ALA A 276 9.95 -5.27 25.45
N SER A 277 10.51 -6.41 25.06
CA SER A 277 10.02 -7.73 25.44
C SER A 277 10.03 -7.94 26.96
N VAL A 278 11.05 -7.44 27.64
CA VAL A 278 11.16 -7.52 29.10
C VAL A 278 10.13 -6.61 29.78
N LEU A 279 9.88 -5.42 29.26
CA LEU A 279 8.99 -4.43 29.88
C LEU A 279 7.51 -4.70 29.61
N TYR A 280 7.17 -5.18 28.42
CA TYR A 280 5.78 -5.28 27.96
C TYR A 280 5.28 -6.73 27.75
N GLY A 281 6.17 -7.72 27.92
CA GLY A 281 5.80 -9.13 27.92
C GLY A 281 5.05 -9.55 26.65
N GLU A 282 3.82 -10.05 26.81
CA GLU A 282 3.02 -10.61 25.72
C GLU A 282 2.61 -9.60 24.63
N ASN A 283 2.75 -8.30 24.89
CA ASN A 283 2.41 -7.27 23.90
C ASN A 283 3.54 -6.99 22.90
N GLU A 284 4.74 -7.51 23.15
CA GLU A 284 5.90 -7.36 22.29
C GLU A 284 6.53 -8.73 22.00
N PRO A 285 7.14 -8.95 20.83
CA PRO A 285 7.78 -10.21 20.53
C PRO A 285 8.96 -10.45 21.47
N SER A 286 9.11 -11.67 21.95
CA SER A 286 10.36 -12.09 22.57
C SER A 286 11.52 -11.96 21.59
N LEU A 287 12.75 -11.82 22.08
CA LEU A 287 13.92 -11.73 21.20
C LEU A 287 14.02 -12.95 20.27
N GLN A 288 13.65 -14.14 20.75
CA GLN A 288 13.65 -15.36 19.94
C GLN A 288 12.58 -15.34 18.85
N GLU A 289 11.38 -14.86 19.13
CA GLU A 289 10.31 -14.70 18.13
C GLU A 289 10.69 -13.65 17.09
N TRP A 290 11.26 -12.54 17.54
CA TRP A 290 11.74 -11.49 16.64
C TRP A 290 12.84 -12.02 15.71
N GLU A 291 13.86 -12.71 16.22
CA GLU A 291 14.93 -13.32 15.42
C GLU A 291 14.39 -14.33 14.41
N TYR A 292 13.41 -15.13 14.81
CA TYR A 292 12.73 -16.07 13.92
C TYR A 292 12.02 -15.32 12.77
N ASN A 293 11.27 -14.26 13.07
CA ASN A 293 10.58 -13.47 12.05
C ASN A 293 11.56 -12.69 11.15
N ILE A 294 12.67 -12.22 11.68
CA ILE A 294 13.77 -11.68 10.86
C ILE A 294 14.31 -12.76 9.89
N CYS A 295 14.53 -13.99 10.37
CA CYS A 295 15.00 -15.07 9.50
C CYS A 295 14.03 -15.38 8.35
N LEU A 296 12.73 -15.25 8.58
CA LEU A 296 11.72 -15.46 7.53
C LEU A 296 11.84 -14.41 6.41
N LEU A 297 12.13 -13.15 6.75
CA LEU A 297 12.30 -12.09 5.75
C LEU A 297 13.48 -12.32 4.80
N TYR A 298 14.54 -13.01 5.24
CA TYR A 298 15.66 -13.36 4.37
C TYR A 298 15.26 -14.27 3.20
N THR A 299 14.15 -14.98 3.29
CA THR A 299 13.65 -15.86 2.23
C THR A 299 12.61 -15.18 1.32
N SER A 300 12.22 -13.95 1.63
CA SER A 300 11.14 -13.27 0.91
C SER A 300 11.38 -13.06 -0.59
N PRO A 301 12.61 -12.84 -1.10
CA PRO A 301 12.87 -12.69 -2.53
C PRO A 301 12.97 -14.00 -3.33
N SER A 302 12.79 -15.16 -2.71
CA SER A 302 12.98 -16.47 -3.37
C SER A 302 11.76 -16.94 -4.17
#